data_2ba86e7ce0fc7664e11cd9733497c5a9
#
_entry.id   2ba86e7ce0fc7664e11cd9733497c5a9
#
_cell.length_a   1.000
_cell.length_b   1.000
_cell.length_c   1.000
_cell.angle_alpha   90.00
_cell.angle_beta   90.00
_cell.angle_gamma   90.00
#
_symmetry.space_group_name_H-M   'P 1'
#
loop_
_entity.id
_entity.type
_entity.pdbx_description
1 polymer ?
#
loop_
_entity_poly.entity_id
_entity_poly.type
_entity_poly.pdbx_seq_one_letter_code
_entity_poly.pdbx_strand_id
1 'polypeptide(L)'
;NYIVDEYGCLDIAFNNAGVQGQMIPTIQTTIDNWDKVLSVNARSVFYCMKKQLEIMCSQKKGVILNNASAAGLRGLPNGVAYSASKHAVVGMTKTAAMEYAKFGIRINALCPSFTETEMFSPELFDKISEGISEKLRKKIPMKRFAKVEEQVGAIMWLCSEKASYVTGQAFAIDGG
;
A
#
# COMPACT_ATOMS: atom_id res chain seq x y z
N ASN A 1 2.54 25.14 -3.49
CA ASN A 1 2.01 23.76 -3.59
C ASN A 1 1.47 23.51 -5.02
N TYR A 2 2.34 23.00 -5.90
CA TYR A 2 2.09 22.95 -7.35
C TYR A 2 0.67 22.44 -7.73
N ILE A 3 0.19 21.35 -7.11
CA ILE A 3 -1.15 20.80 -7.43
C ILE A 3 -2.25 21.80 -7.08
N VAL A 4 -2.21 22.42 -5.92
CA VAL A 4 -3.25 23.38 -5.49
C VAL A 4 -3.14 24.69 -6.28
N ASP A 5 -1.94 25.12 -6.59
CA ASP A 5 -1.70 26.34 -7.38
C ASP A 5 -2.20 26.18 -8.83
N GLU A 6 -2.06 24.96 -9.39
CA GLU A 6 -2.46 24.65 -10.77
C GLU A 6 -3.93 24.25 -10.91
N TYR A 7 -4.45 23.42 -9.97
CA TYR A 7 -5.78 22.82 -10.07
C TYR A 7 -6.79 23.30 -9.03
N GLY A 8 -6.37 24.15 -8.10
CA GLY A 8 -7.22 24.74 -7.06
C GLY A 8 -7.54 23.83 -5.87
N CYS A 9 -7.43 22.52 -6.00
CA CYS A 9 -7.76 21.56 -4.94
C CYS A 9 -6.96 20.25 -5.03
N LEU A 10 -7.03 19.45 -3.97
CA LEU A 10 -6.54 18.07 -3.91
C LEU A 10 -7.67 17.15 -3.45
N ASP A 11 -8.37 16.52 -4.39
CA ASP A 11 -9.52 15.65 -4.06
C ASP A 11 -9.10 14.24 -3.66
N ILE A 12 -8.11 13.67 -4.36
CA ILE A 12 -7.66 12.30 -4.18
C ILE A 12 -6.14 12.25 -4.13
N ALA A 13 -5.61 11.50 -3.19
CA ALA A 13 -4.19 11.19 -3.10
C ALA A 13 -3.97 9.68 -3.01
N PHE A 14 -3.12 9.12 -3.87
CA PHE A 14 -2.72 7.73 -3.83
C PHE A 14 -1.23 7.60 -3.52
N ASN A 15 -0.91 7.19 -2.31
CA ASN A 15 0.47 6.99 -1.85
C ASN A 15 0.92 5.59 -2.24
N ASN A 16 1.49 5.44 -3.44
CA ASN A 16 1.83 4.16 -4.06
C ASN A 16 3.32 3.79 -3.98
N ALA A 17 4.21 4.77 -3.95
CA ALA A 17 5.66 4.51 -4.00
C ALA A 17 6.13 3.55 -2.90
N GLY A 18 6.99 2.61 -3.29
CA GLY A 18 7.54 1.64 -2.35
C GLY A 18 8.65 0.78 -2.95
N VAL A 19 9.43 0.18 -2.09
CA VAL A 19 10.50 -0.77 -2.43
C VAL A 19 10.37 -2.03 -1.59
N GLN A 20 10.76 -3.16 -2.17
CA GLN A 20 10.75 -4.44 -1.44
C GLN A 20 11.93 -4.56 -0.48
N GLY A 21 13.08 -4.00 -0.85
CA GLY A 21 14.33 -4.22 -0.15
C GLY A 21 14.89 -5.63 -0.39
N GLN A 22 15.85 -6.02 0.44
CA GLN A 22 16.43 -7.37 0.36
C GLN A 22 15.54 -8.36 1.12
N MET A 23 15.26 -9.48 0.46
CA MET A 23 14.45 -10.58 1.03
C MET A 23 15.40 -11.64 1.60
N ILE A 24 15.81 -11.46 2.86
CA ILE A 24 16.78 -12.30 3.56
C ILE A 24 16.33 -12.56 5.00
N PRO A 25 16.82 -13.62 5.66
CA PRO A 25 16.49 -13.91 7.06
C PRO A 25 16.71 -12.70 7.98
N THR A 26 15.87 -12.56 9.00
CA THR A 26 15.89 -11.41 9.93
C THR A 26 17.27 -11.15 10.52
N ILE A 27 18.00 -12.20 10.93
CA ILE A 27 19.34 -12.09 11.51
C ILE A 27 20.39 -11.59 10.50
N GLN A 28 20.12 -11.64 9.21
CA GLN A 28 21.02 -11.17 8.14
C GLN A 28 20.60 -9.80 7.60
N THR A 29 19.45 -9.28 8.01
CA THR A 29 18.98 -7.97 7.56
C THR A 29 19.91 -6.87 8.09
N THR A 30 20.53 -6.13 7.16
CA THR A 30 21.40 -5.01 7.51
C THR A 30 20.59 -3.80 7.95
N ILE A 31 21.19 -2.93 8.78
CA ILE A 31 20.57 -1.68 9.19
C ILE A 31 20.30 -0.77 7.99
N ASP A 32 21.21 -0.72 7.02
CA ASP A 32 21.01 0.06 5.79
C ASP A 32 19.79 -0.39 4.98
N ASN A 33 19.59 -1.72 4.83
CA ASN A 33 18.39 -2.24 4.17
C ASN A 33 17.12 -1.90 4.96
N TRP A 34 17.16 -2.05 6.28
CA TRP A 34 16.07 -1.69 7.18
C TRP A 34 15.72 -0.21 7.02
N ASP A 35 16.67 0.70 7.19
CA ASP A 35 16.47 2.15 7.14
C ASP A 35 15.98 2.60 5.75
N LYS A 36 16.54 2.06 4.68
CA LYS A 36 16.09 2.33 3.30
C LYS A 36 14.62 1.97 3.12
N VAL A 37 14.23 0.75 3.52
CA VAL A 37 12.86 0.26 3.33
C VAL A 37 11.87 1.06 4.18
N LEU A 38 12.18 1.31 5.46
CA LEU A 38 11.33 2.11 6.34
C LEU A 38 11.22 3.57 5.84
N SER A 39 12.32 4.14 5.38
CA SER A 39 12.33 5.51 4.85
C SER A 39 11.44 5.64 3.62
N VAL A 40 11.55 4.71 2.66
CA VAL A 40 10.77 4.78 1.41
C VAL A 40 9.32 4.36 1.65
N ASN A 41 9.04 3.28 2.39
CA ASN A 41 7.68 2.73 2.46
C ASN A 41 6.81 3.34 3.55
N ALA A 42 7.41 3.78 4.67
CA ALA A 42 6.66 4.28 5.82
C ALA A 42 6.83 5.79 6.01
N ARG A 43 8.09 6.27 6.12
CA ARG A 43 8.36 7.69 6.37
C ARG A 43 7.84 8.58 5.24
N SER A 44 7.99 8.18 3.97
CA SER A 44 7.48 8.94 2.83
C SER A 44 5.96 9.05 2.86
N VAL A 45 5.26 7.93 3.16
CA VAL A 45 3.79 7.93 3.28
C VAL A 45 3.34 8.88 4.39
N PHE A 46 4.02 8.87 5.54
CA PHE A 46 3.75 9.81 6.62
C PHE A 46 3.88 11.27 6.16
N TYR A 47 4.98 11.62 5.49
CA TYR A 47 5.19 12.99 4.99
C TYR A 47 4.15 13.40 3.94
N CYS A 48 3.83 12.51 3.02
CA CYS A 48 2.78 12.75 2.02
C CYS A 48 1.42 12.96 2.70
N MET A 49 1.01 12.03 3.58
CA MET A 49 -0.26 12.15 4.32
C MET A 49 -0.34 13.46 5.11
N LYS A 50 0.73 13.84 5.81
CA LYS A 50 0.77 15.10 6.57
C LYS A 50 0.45 16.29 5.68
N LYS A 51 1.09 16.39 4.50
CA LYS A 51 0.86 17.49 3.56
C LYS A 51 -0.51 17.43 2.87
N GLN A 52 -0.96 16.24 2.52
CA GLN A 52 -2.29 16.01 1.95
C GLN A 52 -3.39 16.42 2.94
N LEU A 53 -3.25 16.04 4.20
CA LEU A 53 -4.20 16.36 5.26
C LEU A 53 -4.26 17.87 5.57
N GLU A 54 -3.13 18.58 5.57
CA GLU A 54 -3.09 20.05 5.71
C GLU A 54 -4.00 20.74 4.66
N ILE A 55 -3.97 20.24 3.41
CA ILE A 55 -4.79 20.76 2.31
C ILE A 55 -6.24 20.34 2.46
N MET A 56 -6.49 19.03 2.61
CA MET A 56 -7.84 18.46 2.63
C MET A 56 -8.66 18.93 3.84
N CYS A 57 -8.02 19.21 4.98
CA CYS A 57 -8.70 19.80 6.14
C CYS A 57 -9.26 21.18 5.83
N SER A 58 -8.54 22.04 5.14
CA SER A 58 -9.04 23.37 4.73
C SER A 58 -10.16 23.25 3.69
N GLN A 59 -10.11 22.23 2.82
CA GLN A 59 -11.17 21.92 1.84
C GLN A 59 -12.43 21.27 2.48
N LYS A 60 -12.29 20.68 3.69
CA LYS A 60 -13.32 19.85 4.34
C LYS A 60 -13.78 18.66 3.47
N LYS A 61 -12.89 18.16 2.65
CA LYS A 61 -13.13 17.07 1.71
C LYS A 61 -11.80 16.47 1.27
N GLY A 62 -11.76 15.15 1.08
CA GLY A 62 -10.62 14.47 0.48
C GLY A 62 -10.66 12.96 0.63
N VAL A 63 -9.90 12.27 -0.22
CA VAL A 63 -9.70 10.83 -0.14
C VAL A 63 -8.21 10.53 -0.21
N ILE A 64 -7.70 9.81 0.79
CA ILE A 64 -6.34 9.29 0.78
C ILE A 64 -6.39 7.77 0.71
N LEU A 65 -5.70 7.19 -0.25
CA LEU A 65 -5.49 5.76 -0.35
C LEU A 65 -3.99 5.45 -0.24
N ASN A 66 -3.63 4.61 0.70
CA ASN A 66 -2.25 4.20 0.93
C ASN A 66 -2.03 2.77 0.40
N ASN A 67 -1.03 2.58 -0.45
CA ASN A 67 -0.67 1.25 -0.94
C ASN A 67 0.20 0.52 0.09
N ALA A 68 -0.45 -0.29 0.93
CA ALA A 68 0.21 -1.18 1.88
C ALA A 68 0.65 -2.49 1.18
N SER A 69 0.26 -3.62 1.71
CA SER A 69 0.51 -4.98 1.17
C SER A 69 -0.22 -5.99 2.04
N ALA A 70 -0.48 -7.20 1.56
CA ALA A 70 -0.80 -8.35 2.39
C ALA A 70 0.25 -8.58 3.49
N ALA A 71 1.52 -8.21 3.24
CA ALA A 71 2.59 -8.19 4.25
C ALA A 71 2.43 -7.10 5.32
N GLY A 72 1.47 -6.21 5.20
CA GLY A 72 1.03 -5.27 6.25
C GLY A 72 -0.08 -5.81 7.15
N LEU A 73 -0.61 -6.99 6.83
CA LEU A 73 -1.66 -7.69 7.58
C LEU A 73 -1.15 -9.00 8.21
N ARG A 74 -0.08 -9.56 7.66
CA ARG A 74 0.54 -10.82 8.11
C ARG A 74 2.05 -10.78 7.93
N GLY A 75 2.77 -11.67 8.59
CA GLY A 75 4.21 -11.80 8.41
C GLY A 75 4.59 -12.29 7.02
N LEU A 76 5.73 -11.82 6.51
CA LEU A 76 6.35 -12.28 5.27
C LEU A 76 7.74 -12.85 5.61
N PRO A 77 7.97 -14.16 5.50
CA PRO A 77 9.30 -14.75 5.73
C PRO A 77 10.38 -14.06 4.88
N ASN A 78 11.53 -13.81 5.47
CA ASN A 78 12.65 -13.10 4.89
C ASN A 78 12.40 -11.61 4.56
N GLY A 79 11.25 -11.07 4.92
CA GLY A 79 10.85 -9.69 4.58
C GLY A 79 10.59 -8.82 5.81
N VAL A 80 11.43 -8.91 6.87
CA VAL A 80 11.17 -8.22 8.14
C VAL A 80 11.03 -6.71 7.97
N ALA A 81 11.93 -6.05 7.25
CA ALA A 81 11.86 -4.60 7.00
C ALA A 81 10.62 -4.22 6.18
N TYR A 82 10.33 -4.99 5.12
CA TYR A 82 9.15 -4.79 4.28
C TYR A 82 7.86 -4.96 5.07
N SER A 83 7.70 -6.08 5.79
CA SER A 83 6.53 -6.31 6.65
C SER A 83 6.34 -5.19 7.68
N ALA A 84 7.39 -4.83 8.40
CA ALA A 84 7.33 -3.75 9.38
C ALA A 84 6.88 -2.42 8.74
N SER A 85 7.44 -2.08 7.57
CA SER A 85 7.06 -0.86 6.86
C SER A 85 5.59 -0.85 6.42
N LYS A 86 5.07 -1.99 5.95
CA LYS A 86 3.69 -2.10 5.47
C LYS A 86 2.67 -2.18 6.63
N HIS A 87 3.04 -2.77 7.77
CA HIS A 87 2.25 -2.68 9.01
C HIS A 87 2.18 -1.22 9.50
N ALA A 88 3.29 -0.47 9.42
CA ALA A 88 3.30 0.95 9.77
C ALA A 88 2.33 1.76 8.90
N VAL A 89 2.26 1.50 7.59
CA VAL A 89 1.30 2.14 6.67
C VAL A 89 -0.14 1.84 7.08
N VAL A 90 -0.46 0.59 7.42
CA VAL A 90 -1.80 0.21 7.91
C VAL A 90 -2.12 0.93 9.23
N GLY A 91 -1.18 0.97 10.17
CA GLY A 91 -1.36 1.67 11.45
C GLY A 91 -1.61 3.17 11.25
N MET A 92 -0.78 3.84 10.46
CA MET A 92 -0.94 5.27 10.14
C MET A 92 -2.29 5.54 9.46
N THR A 93 -2.72 4.68 8.53
CA THR A 93 -4.02 4.78 7.85
C THR A 93 -5.17 4.77 8.84
N LYS A 94 -5.19 3.79 9.75
CA LYS A 94 -6.26 3.65 10.75
C LYS A 94 -6.31 4.83 11.71
N THR A 95 -5.17 5.26 12.20
CA THR A 95 -5.06 6.40 13.12
C THR A 95 -5.56 7.69 12.46
N ALA A 96 -5.02 8.02 11.29
CA ALA A 96 -5.41 9.23 10.58
C ALA A 96 -6.89 9.21 10.16
N ALA A 97 -7.45 8.06 9.79
CA ALA A 97 -8.87 7.95 9.48
C ALA A 97 -9.76 8.34 10.67
N MET A 98 -9.42 7.91 11.88
CA MET A 98 -10.16 8.27 13.09
C MET A 98 -10.05 9.77 13.42
N GLU A 99 -8.89 10.37 13.22
CA GLU A 99 -8.63 11.78 13.52
C GLU A 99 -9.34 12.73 12.54
N TYR A 100 -9.39 12.36 11.25
CA TYR A 100 -9.76 13.26 10.16
C TYR A 100 -11.12 12.98 9.52
N ALA A 101 -11.83 11.91 9.90
CA ALA A 101 -13.18 11.62 9.38
C ALA A 101 -14.18 12.79 9.61
N LYS A 102 -14.09 13.46 10.76
CA LYS A 102 -14.92 14.63 11.08
C LYS A 102 -14.73 15.84 10.16
N PHE A 103 -13.64 15.85 9.39
CA PHE A 103 -13.37 16.88 8.39
C PHE A 103 -13.79 16.46 6.96
N GLY A 104 -14.57 15.37 6.83
CA GLY A 104 -15.00 14.86 5.53
C GLY A 104 -13.89 14.16 4.74
N ILE A 105 -12.82 13.70 5.40
CA ILE A 105 -11.69 13.04 4.77
C ILE A 105 -11.78 11.54 5.02
N ARG A 106 -11.70 10.73 3.94
CA ARG A 106 -11.65 9.27 4.02
C ARG A 106 -10.21 8.79 3.77
N ILE A 107 -9.74 7.87 4.58
CA ILE A 107 -8.38 7.34 4.48
C ILE A 107 -8.44 5.84 4.60
N ASN A 108 -7.99 5.11 3.56
CA ASN A 108 -7.98 3.66 3.54
C ASN A 108 -6.63 3.12 3.06
N ALA A 109 -6.34 1.86 3.35
CA ALA A 109 -5.18 1.15 2.83
C ALA A 109 -5.60 0.05 1.86
N LEU A 110 -4.92 -0.04 0.73
CA LEU A 110 -4.98 -1.20 -0.16
C LEU A 110 -3.88 -2.18 0.26
N CYS A 111 -4.21 -3.45 0.39
CA CYS A 111 -3.29 -4.51 0.80
C CYS A 111 -3.21 -5.60 -0.29
N PRO A 112 -2.55 -5.32 -1.43
CA PRO A 112 -2.37 -6.29 -2.50
C PRO A 112 -1.51 -7.47 -2.07
N SER A 113 -1.73 -8.63 -2.69
CA SER A 113 -0.78 -9.72 -2.73
C SER A 113 -0.04 -9.73 -4.07
N PHE A 114 0.39 -10.90 -4.54
CA PHE A 114 1.11 -11.05 -5.80
C PHE A 114 0.26 -10.58 -6.97
N THR A 115 0.70 -9.50 -7.59
CA THR A 115 0.07 -8.87 -8.76
C THR A 115 1.07 -8.92 -9.92
N GLU A 116 0.65 -9.34 -11.09
CA GLU A 116 1.48 -9.40 -12.30
C GLU A 116 1.88 -7.99 -12.73
N THR A 117 3.14 -7.66 -12.53
CA THR A 117 3.75 -6.38 -12.87
C THR A 117 5.17 -6.63 -13.37
N GLU A 118 5.82 -5.62 -13.92
CA GLU A 118 7.24 -5.71 -14.29
C GLU A 118 8.14 -6.11 -13.10
N MET A 119 7.77 -5.73 -11.88
CA MET A 119 8.50 -6.06 -10.65
C MET A 119 8.21 -7.49 -10.15
N PHE A 120 7.04 -8.05 -10.48
CA PHE A 120 6.55 -9.34 -9.99
C PHE A 120 5.87 -10.12 -11.12
N SER A 121 6.68 -10.65 -12.05
CA SER A 121 6.19 -11.57 -13.08
C SER A 121 6.53 -13.02 -12.74
N PRO A 122 5.74 -14.00 -13.24
CA PRO A 122 6.08 -15.42 -13.11
C PRO A 122 7.49 -15.73 -13.60
N GLU A 123 7.89 -15.13 -14.73
CA GLU A 123 9.20 -15.31 -15.36
C GLU A 123 10.33 -14.79 -14.47
N LEU A 124 10.12 -13.67 -13.76
CA LEU A 124 11.09 -13.12 -12.82
C LEU A 124 11.27 -14.04 -11.61
N PHE A 125 10.18 -14.58 -11.08
CA PHE A 125 10.23 -15.54 -9.97
C PHE A 125 10.94 -16.82 -10.37
N ASP A 126 10.65 -17.36 -11.55
CA ASP A 126 11.25 -18.61 -12.04
C ASP A 126 12.73 -18.46 -12.42
N LYS A 127 13.20 -17.22 -12.71
CA LYS A 127 14.64 -16.91 -12.81
C LYS A 127 15.37 -17.02 -11.45
N ILE A 128 14.67 -16.76 -10.32
CA ILE A 128 15.24 -16.88 -8.98
C ILE A 128 15.35 -18.37 -8.58
N SER A 129 14.32 -19.14 -8.86
CA SER A 129 14.29 -20.58 -8.63
C SER A 129 13.20 -21.21 -9.49
N GLU A 130 13.54 -22.22 -10.27
CA GLU A 130 12.62 -22.94 -11.15
C GLU A 130 11.36 -23.41 -10.39
N GLY A 131 10.18 -23.12 -10.92
CA GLY A 131 8.88 -23.51 -10.37
C GLY A 131 8.46 -22.76 -9.10
N ILE A 132 9.14 -21.67 -8.71
CA ILE A 132 8.75 -20.87 -7.54
C ILE A 132 7.43 -20.14 -7.79
N SER A 133 7.18 -19.68 -9.00
CA SER A 133 5.91 -19.04 -9.39
C SER A 133 4.73 -19.96 -9.18
N GLU A 134 4.85 -21.23 -9.57
CA GLU A 134 3.82 -22.25 -9.38
C GLU A 134 3.60 -22.57 -7.90
N LYS A 135 4.66 -22.65 -7.10
CA LYS A 135 4.54 -22.84 -5.64
C LYS A 135 3.83 -21.68 -4.96
N LEU A 136 4.06 -20.44 -5.43
CA LEU A 136 3.39 -19.25 -4.91
C LEU A 136 1.92 -19.25 -5.32
N ARG A 137 1.59 -19.54 -6.59
CA ARG A 137 0.20 -19.66 -7.06
C ARG A 137 -0.60 -20.70 -6.28
N LYS A 138 -0.02 -21.84 -5.98
CA LYS A 138 -0.67 -22.91 -5.17
C LYS A 138 -1.07 -22.47 -3.78
N LYS A 139 -0.36 -21.47 -3.21
CA LYS A 139 -0.69 -20.92 -1.88
C LYS A 139 -1.85 -19.93 -1.91
N ILE A 140 -2.17 -19.35 -3.07
CA ILE A 140 -3.30 -18.43 -3.24
C ILE A 140 -4.56 -19.28 -3.47
N PRO A 141 -5.65 -19.11 -2.72
CA PRO A 141 -6.90 -19.84 -2.93
C PRO A 141 -7.43 -19.75 -4.37
N MET A 142 -7.36 -18.60 -5.01
CA MET A 142 -7.75 -18.39 -6.42
C MET A 142 -6.76 -18.99 -7.44
N LYS A 143 -5.63 -19.60 -7.00
CA LYS A 143 -4.63 -20.32 -7.81
C LYS A 143 -3.98 -19.51 -8.94
N ARG A 144 -3.99 -18.20 -8.84
CA ARG A 144 -3.36 -17.29 -9.80
C ARG A 144 -2.88 -16.01 -9.12
N PHE A 145 -2.01 -15.29 -9.77
CA PHE A 145 -1.69 -13.90 -9.40
C PHE A 145 -2.83 -12.97 -9.83
N ALA A 146 -2.95 -11.84 -9.16
CA ALA A 146 -3.89 -10.80 -9.56
C ALA A 146 -3.39 -10.08 -10.81
N LYS A 147 -4.31 -9.60 -11.64
CA LYS A 147 -4.01 -8.65 -12.70
C LYS A 147 -3.98 -7.23 -12.13
N VAL A 148 -3.28 -6.31 -12.78
CA VAL A 148 -3.21 -4.90 -12.37
C VAL A 148 -4.61 -4.29 -12.34
N GLU A 149 -5.45 -4.60 -13.33
CA GLU A 149 -6.82 -4.09 -13.44
C GLU A 149 -7.71 -4.46 -12.27
N GLU A 150 -7.46 -5.61 -11.62
CA GLU A 150 -8.22 -6.04 -10.43
C GLU A 150 -7.88 -5.16 -9.22
N GLN A 151 -6.63 -4.72 -9.09
CA GLN A 151 -6.23 -3.74 -8.08
C GLN A 151 -6.80 -2.35 -8.41
N VAL A 152 -6.74 -1.93 -9.68
CA VAL A 152 -7.28 -0.65 -10.14
C VAL A 152 -8.79 -0.56 -9.89
N GLY A 153 -9.55 -1.64 -10.10
CA GLY A 153 -10.97 -1.68 -9.78
C GLY A 153 -11.28 -1.34 -8.33
N ALA A 154 -10.52 -1.89 -7.38
CA ALA A 154 -10.65 -1.59 -5.96
C ALA A 154 -10.24 -0.13 -5.63
N ILE A 155 -9.16 0.36 -6.25
CA ILE A 155 -8.71 1.75 -6.08
C ILE A 155 -9.80 2.72 -6.55
N MET A 156 -10.36 2.52 -7.74
CA MET A 156 -11.40 3.38 -8.30
C MET A 156 -12.66 3.40 -7.44
N TRP A 157 -13.07 2.23 -6.91
CA TRP A 157 -14.20 2.17 -5.98
C TRP A 157 -13.92 2.93 -4.70
N LEU A 158 -12.77 2.69 -4.04
CA LEU A 158 -12.39 3.34 -2.79
C LEU A 158 -12.27 4.86 -2.93
N CYS A 159 -11.87 5.35 -4.11
CA CYS A 159 -11.77 6.78 -4.39
C CYS A 159 -13.10 7.42 -4.76
N SER A 160 -14.14 6.63 -5.08
CA SER A 160 -15.44 7.13 -5.52
C SER A 160 -16.41 7.44 -4.36
N GLU A 161 -17.50 8.17 -4.68
CA GLU A 161 -18.61 8.42 -3.75
C GLU A 161 -19.36 7.13 -3.33
N LYS A 162 -19.22 6.04 -4.10
CA LYS A 162 -19.80 4.73 -3.72
C LYS A 162 -19.17 4.14 -2.46
N ALA A 163 -17.99 4.63 -2.05
CA ALA A 163 -17.31 4.28 -0.82
C ALA A 163 -17.41 5.39 0.25
N SER A 164 -18.42 6.26 0.20
CA SER A 164 -18.56 7.43 1.06
C SER A 164 -18.61 7.12 2.58
N TYR A 165 -19.03 5.92 2.97
CA TYR A 165 -19.06 5.47 4.37
C TYR A 165 -17.93 4.52 4.73
N VAL A 166 -16.84 4.51 3.92
CA VAL A 166 -15.68 3.61 4.10
C VAL A 166 -14.44 4.41 4.42
N THR A 167 -13.95 4.31 5.66
CA THR A 167 -12.72 4.92 6.12
C THR A 167 -12.03 4.05 7.19
N GLY A 168 -10.72 4.14 7.33
CA GLY A 168 -9.92 3.40 8.31
C GLY A 168 -9.74 1.91 8.01
N GLN A 169 -10.09 1.45 6.81
CA GLN A 169 -10.03 0.04 6.45
C GLN A 169 -8.71 -0.32 5.75
N ALA A 170 -8.27 -1.55 5.96
CA ALA A 170 -7.16 -2.15 5.24
C ALA A 170 -7.72 -3.31 4.39
N PHE A 171 -7.89 -3.07 3.09
CA PHE A 171 -8.52 -4.00 2.17
C PHE A 171 -7.51 -4.98 1.58
N ALA A 172 -7.64 -6.24 1.93
CA ALA A 172 -6.92 -7.32 1.25
C ALA A 172 -7.52 -7.53 -0.15
N ILE A 173 -6.67 -7.42 -1.18
CA ILE A 173 -7.00 -7.77 -2.57
C ILE A 173 -5.96 -8.81 -2.98
N ASP A 174 -6.14 -10.02 -2.47
CA ASP A 174 -5.06 -11.02 -2.42
C ASP A 174 -5.47 -12.42 -2.93
N GLY A 175 -6.72 -12.61 -3.32
CA GLY A 175 -7.22 -13.89 -3.82
C GLY A 175 -7.52 -14.92 -2.72
N GLY A 176 -7.58 -14.46 -1.44
CA GLY A 176 -8.03 -15.25 -0.28
C GLY A 176 -6.98 -15.48 0.79
#